data_2ead79ab84462cb11e19361461654272
#
_entry.id   2ead79ab84462cb11e19361461654272
#
_cell.length_a   1.000
_cell.length_b   1.000
_cell.length_c   1.000
_cell.angle_alpha   90.00
_cell.angle_beta   90.00
_cell.angle_gamma   90.00
#
_symmetry.space_group_name_H-M   'P 1'
#
loop_
_entity.id
_entity.type
_entity.pdbx_description
1 polymer ?
#
loop_
_entity_poly.entity_id
_entity_poly.type
_entity_poly.pdbx_seq_one_letter_code
_entity_poly.pdbx_strand_id
1 'polypeptide(L)'
;MIRVAGPLLSTSPSASPSISTLCTSTTLSQTEQRARHIWKVADAVCFDVDSTVCENEAIDELAEYLGVGEEVATATRRAMNGASRFRDALASRLEIMRPSRKAMSEFALRPAKLTPGISDLVAALHKRGTHVYLVSGGFRSIIEPVADILSIPRNRIYANELIYDTHGEYLGFDENEPTSDSGSKEVGKAGVCGMLKKSHGYKNLVMIGDGATDLEAAPPADTFIGFGGNAVRASVKEGADWFVNSFETLLKSLQ
;
A
#
# COMPACT_ATOMS: atom_id res chain seq x y z
N MET A 1 3.67 -19.86 92.36
CA MET A 1 4.32 -18.54 92.38
C MET A 1 5.42 -18.54 91.34
N ILE A 2 5.28 -17.73 90.32
CA ILE A 2 6.34 -17.03 89.55
C ILE A 2 5.63 -16.56 88.26
N ARG A 3 5.49 -15.24 88.21
CA ARG A 3 5.04 -14.55 87.00
C ARG A 3 6.20 -14.52 86.00
N VAL A 4 5.89 -14.84 84.74
CA VAL A 4 6.79 -14.54 83.64
C VAL A 4 6.04 -13.60 82.66
N ALA A 5 6.62 -12.42 82.49
CA ALA A 5 6.15 -11.40 81.57
C ALA A 5 6.55 -11.75 80.12
N GLY A 6 5.59 -11.69 79.18
CA GLY A 6 5.89 -11.80 77.77
C GLY A 6 6.18 -10.42 77.13
N PRO A 7 6.97 -10.36 76.07
CA PRO A 7 7.39 -9.10 75.49
C PRO A 7 6.30 -8.56 74.47
N LEU A 8 6.16 -7.25 74.49
CA LEU A 8 5.34 -6.44 73.58
C LEU A 8 5.91 -6.52 72.12
N LEU A 9 5.03 -6.94 71.19
CA LEU A 9 5.29 -6.86 69.78
C LEU A 9 4.99 -5.44 69.28
N SER A 10 6.01 -4.76 68.80
CA SER A 10 5.92 -3.48 68.10
C SER A 10 5.45 -3.72 66.64
N THR A 11 4.32 -3.18 66.29
CA THR A 11 3.82 -3.18 64.88
C THR A 11 4.46 -2.03 64.14
N SER A 12 5.24 -2.37 63.12
CA SER A 12 5.77 -1.44 62.13
C SER A 12 4.69 -1.17 61.07
N PRO A 13 4.51 0.08 60.53
CA PRO A 13 3.56 0.34 59.46
C PRO A 13 4.13 -0.18 58.15
N SER A 14 3.29 -0.95 57.42
CA SER A 14 3.55 -1.44 56.09
C SER A 14 3.58 -0.28 55.10
N ALA A 15 4.71 -0.06 54.44
CA ALA A 15 4.84 0.84 53.34
C ALA A 15 4.17 0.20 52.08
N SER A 16 3.16 0.86 51.55
CA SER A 16 2.57 0.52 50.25
C SER A 16 3.56 0.79 49.12
N PRO A 17 3.72 -0.11 48.16
CA PRO A 17 4.55 0.18 46.99
C PRO A 17 3.88 1.20 46.08
N SER A 18 4.52 2.33 45.90
CA SER A 18 4.17 3.33 44.89
C SER A 18 4.30 2.71 43.48
N ILE A 19 3.19 2.53 42.78
CA ILE A 19 3.19 2.16 41.37
C ILE A 19 3.66 3.38 40.60
N SER A 20 4.95 3.45 40.27
CA SER A 20 5.46 4.38 39.28
C SER A 20 4.96 3.91 37.90
N THR A 21 3.96 4.59 37.35
CA THR A 21 3.54 4.44 35.96
C THR A 21 4.72 4.86 35.08
N LEU A 22 5.48 3.88 34.60
CA LEU A 22 6.48 4.08 33.55
C LEU A 22 5.73 4.47 32.27
N CYS A 23 5.61 5.77 32.04
CA CYS A 23 5.23 6.32 30.74
C CYS A 23 6.42 6.07 29.80
N THR A 24 6.43 4.92 29.12
CA THR A 24 7.39 4.64 28.04
C THR A 24 7.04 5.54 26.87
N SER A 25 7.68 6.71 26.81
CA SER A 25 7.72 7.51 25.59
C SER A 25 8.50 6.70 24.55
N THR A 26 7.80 6.02 23.65
CA THR A 26 8.41 5.34 22.50
C THR A 26 9.03 6.42 21.61
N THR A 27 10.35 6.58 21.73
CA THR A 27 11.10 7.51 20.88
C THR A 27 11.07 6.96 19.46
N LEU A 28 10.52 7.74 18.51
CA LEU A 28 10.47 7.38 17.10
C LEU A 28 11.90 7.15 16.57
N SER A 29 12.08 6.17 15.67
CA SER A 29 13.35 5.96 14.99
C SER A 29 13.74 7.19 14.15
N GLN A 30 15.03 7.37 13.90
CA GLN A 30 15.50 8.47 13.03
C GLN A 30 14.90 8.34 11.60
N THR A 31 14.76 7.13 11.11
CA THR A 31 14.14 6.83 9.83
C THR A 31 12.68 7.29 9.78
N GLU A 32 11.90 6.94 10.81
CA GLU A 32 10.50 7.37 10.89
C GLU A 32 10.36 8.88 11.06
N GLN A 33 11.24 9.52 11.84
CA GLN A 33 11.23 11.00 11.97
C GLN A 33 11.48 11.67 10.62
N ARG A 34 12.44 11.14 9.83
CA ARG A 34 12.72 11.62 8.47
C ARG A 34 11.52 11.39 7.55
N ALA A 35 10.92 10.21 7.57
CA ALA A 35 9.74 9.89 6.75
C ALA A 35 8.57 10.83 7.05
N ARG A 36 8.29 11.09 8.34
CA ARG A 36 7.26 12.04 8.77
C ARG A 36 7.57 13.48 8.34
N HIS A 37 8.83 13.87 8.31
CA HIS A 37 9.22 15.18 7.79
C HIS A 37 8.97 15.27 6.29
N ILE A 38 9.44 14.28 5.49
CA ILE A 38 9.22 14.23 4.04
C ILE A 38 7.73 14.24 3.72
N TRP A 39 6.93 13.45 4.46
CA TRP A 39 5.48 13.43 4.32
C TRP A 39 4.83 14.81 4.47
N LYS A 40 5.26 15.58 5.47
CA LYS A 40 4.72 16.93 5.72
C LYS A 40 5.02 17.93 4.60
N VAL A 41 6.08 17.72 3.84
CA VAL A 41 6.54 18.62 2.77
C VAL A 41 6.47 17.97 1.38
N ALA A 42 5.69 16.89 1.25
CA ALA A 42 5.62 16.12 0.02
C ALA A 42 5.12 16.96 -1.17
N ASP A 43 5.91 16.96 -2.25
CA ASP A 43 5.52 17.54 -3.55
C ASP A 43 4.55 16.60 -4.27
N ALA A 44 4.77 15.29 -4.14
CA ALA A 44 3.98 14.24 -4.77
C ALA A 44 3.87 12.99 -3.90
N VAL A 45 2.73 12.31 -4.02
CA VAL A 45 2.46 11.03 -3.36
C VAL A 45 1.99 10.03 -4.40
N CYS A 46 2.65 8.89 -4.47
CA CYS A 46 2.26 7.73 -5.25
C CYS A 46 1.58 6.73 -4.31
N PHE A 47 0.36 6.34 -4.62
CA PHE A 47 -0.35 5.29 -3.92
C PHE A 47 -0.39 4.02 -4.75
N ASP A 48 -0.13 2.89 -4.13
CA ASP A 48 -0.64 1.63 -4.62
C ASP A 48 -2.16 1.58 -4.54
N VAL A 49 -2.79 0.72 -5.35
CA VAL A 49 -4.26 0.62 -5.42
C VAL A 49 -4.78 -0.59 -4.66
N ASP A 50 -4.36 -1.78 -5.07
CA ASP A 50 -4.83 -3.04 -4.49
C ASP A 50 -4.36 -3.17 -3.04
N SER A 51 -5.24 -3.58 -2.13
CA SER A 51 -4.96 -3.68 -0.69
C SER A 51 -4.45 -2.38 -0.02
N THR A 52 -4.41 -1.25 -0.75
CA THR A 52 -4.00 0.07 -0.24
C THR A 52 -5.12 1.09 -0.42
N VAL A 53 -5.32 1.67 -1.62
CA VAL A 53 -6.44 2.59 -1.91
C VAL A 53 -7.78 1.86 -1.88
N CYS A 54 -7.80 0.63 -2.41
CA CYS A 54 -8.94 -0.29 -2.33
C CYS A 54 -8.67 -1.38 -1.28
N GLU A 55 -9.74 -1.89 -0.66
CA GLU A 55 -9.64 -2.95 0.36
C GLU A 55 -9.18 -4.29 -0.21
N ASN A 56 -9.48 -4.55 -1.49
CA ASN A 56 -9.34 -5.84 -2.13
C ASN A 56 -8.25 -5.85 -3.22
N GLU A 57 -7.90 -7.07 -3.67
CA GLU A 57 -7.04 -7.33 -4.84
C GLU A 57 -7.92 -7.46 -6.09
N ALA A 58 -7.86 -6.51 -7.01
CA ALA A 58 -8.74 -6.46 -8.18
C ALA A 58 -8.56 -7.67 -9.12
N ILE A 59 -7.34 -8.20 -9.22
CA ILE A 59 -7.09 -9.38 -10.07
C ILE A 59 -7.77 -10.64 -9.55
N ASP A 60 -7.85 -10.81 -8.23
CA ASP A 60 -8.51 -11.98 -7.62
C ASP A 60 -10.03 -11.84 -7.76
N GLU A 61 -10.59 -10.65 -7.55
CA GLU A 61 -12.03 -10.39 -7.77
C GLU A 61 -12.43 -10.55 -9.24
N LEU A 62 -11.56 -10.15 -10.18
CA LEU A 62 -11.78 -10.37 -11.62
C LEU A 62 -11.79 -11.86 -11.95
N ALA A 63 -10.86 -12.64 -11.39
CA ALA A 63 -10.80 -14.07 -11.59
C ALA A 63 -12.06 -14.78 -11.08
N GLU A 64 -12.56 -14.39 -9.90
CA GLU A 64 -13.83 -14.88 -9.36
C GLU A 64 -15.01 -14.49 -10.27
N TYR A 65 -15.05 -13.24 -10.74
CA TYR A 65 -16.09 -12.77 -11.67
C TYR A 65 -16.12 -13.58 -12.98
N LEU A 66 -14.95 -14.00 -13.46
CA LEU A 66 -14.80 -14.80 -14.68
C LEU A 66 -14.99 -16.31 -14.42
N GLY A 67 -15.17 -16.73 -13.16
CA GLY A 67 -15.38 -18.14 -12.79
C GLY A 67 -14.11 -19.00 -12.79
N VAL A 68 -12.92 -18.38 -12.72
CA VAL A 68 -11.60 -19.04 -12.75
C VAL A 68 -10.75 -18.69 -11.51
N GLY A 69 -11.39 -18.31 -10.40
CA GLY A 69 -10.71 -17.86 -9.19
C GLY A 69 -9.74 -18.89 -8.60
N GLU A 70 -10.13 -20.17 -8.54
CA GLU A 70 -9.29 -21.23 -7.97
C GLU A 70 -8.02 -21.50 -8.81
N GLU A 71 -8.16 -21.48 -10.16
CA GLU A 71 -7.05 -21.66 -11.09
C GLU A 71 -6.05 -20.53 -10.98
N VAL A 72 -6.53 -19.28 -10.91
CA VAL A 72 -5.70 -18.06 -10.74
C VAL A 72 -5.02 -18.07 -9.37
N ALA A 73 -5.74 -18.39 -8.30
CA ALA A 73 -5.15 -18.52 -6.96
C ALA A 73 -4.05 -19.59 -6.91
N THR A 74 -4.22 -20.69 -7.65
CA THR A 74 -3.20 -21.74 -7.75
C THR A 74 -1.96 -21.25 -8.53
N ALA A 75 -2.15 -20.51 -9.62
CA ALA A 75 -1.06 -19.88 -10.36
C ALA A 75 -0.29 -18.88 -9.50
N THR A 76 -1.00 -18.04 -8.74
CA THR A 76 -0.42 -17.09 -7.79
C THR A 76 0.45 -17.78 -6.74
N ARG A 77 -0.04 -18.84 -6.09
CA ARG A 77 0.74 -19.62 -5.11
C ARG A 77 2.01 -20.22 -5.72
N ARG A 78 1.95 -20.71 -6.96
CA ARG A 78 3.13 -21.25 -7.67
C ARG A 78 4.15 -20.15 -7.96
N ALA A 79 3.72 -18.99 -8.41
CA ALA A 79 4.59 -17.84 -8.66
C ALA A 79 5.30 -17.37 -7.38
N MET A 80 4.58 -17.29 -6.26
CA MET A 80 5.15 -16.89 -4.95
C MET A 80 6.16 -17.90 -4.38
N ASN A 81 6.00 -19.19 -4.66
CA ASN A 81 6.92 -20.25 -4.21
C ASN A 81 8.11 -20.47 -5.16
N GLY A 82 8.10 -19.88 -6.35
CA GLY A 82 9.18 -19.90 -7.33
C GLY A 82 9.85 -18.54 -7.48
N ALA A 83 11.02 -18.50 -8.14
CA ALA A 83 11.67 -17.25 -8.53
C ALA A 83 11.03 -16.65 -9.81
N SER A 84 9.70 -16.67 -9.91
CA SER A 84 8.99 -16.17 -11.08
C SER A 84 9.05 -14.64 -11.11
N ARG A 85 9.38 -14.06 -12.28
CA ARG A 85 9.33 -12.59 -12.45
C ARG A 85 7.88 -12.12 -12.34
N PHE A 86 7.70 -10.86 -11.93
CA PHE A 86 6.37 -10.26 -11.82
C PHE A 86 5.58 -10.37 -13.13
N ARG A 87 6.22 -10.01 -14.26
CA ARG A 87 5.62 -10.08 -15.60
C ARG A 87 5.16 -11.48 -15.98
N ASP A 88 5.99 -12.50 -15.72
CA ASP A 88 5.66 -13.90 -16.04
C ASP A 88 4.45 -14.37 -15.20
N ALA A 89 4.40 -13.98 -13.94
CA ALA A 89 3.28 -14.28 -13.05
C ALA A 89 1.99 -13.56 -13.50
N LEU A 90 2.08 -12.30 -13.95
CA LEU A 90 0.96 -11.55 -14.53
C LEU A 90 0.47 -12.22 -15.81
N ALA A 91 1.37 -12.54 -16.75
CA ALA A 91 1.05 -13.21 -18.01
C ALA A 91 0.34 -14.56 -17.78
N SER A 92 0.86 -15.37 -16.85
CA SER A 92 0.26 -16.67 -16.53
C SER A 92 -1.16 -16.56 -16.00
N ARG A 93 -1.44 -15.59 -15.13
CA ARG A 93 -2.80 -15.32 -14.62
C ARG A 93 -3.74 -14.82 -15.71
N LEU A 94 -3.25 -13.92 -16.58
CA LEU A 94 -4.03 -13.38 -17.70
C LEU A 94 -4.35 -14.45 -18.75
N GLU A 95 -3.45 -15.39 -19.02
CA GLU A 95 -3.73 -16.53 -19.91
C GLU A 95 -4.83 -17.46 -19.39
N ILE A 96 -4.96 -17.60 -18.06
CA ILE A 96 -6.08 -18.35 -17.45
C ILE A 96 -7.38 -17.55 -17.59
N MET A 97 -7.36 -16.25 -17.28
CA MET A 97 -8.54 -15.39 -17.24
C MET A 97 -9.05 -15.01 -18.63
N ARG A 98 -8.14 -14.69 -19.56
CA ARG A 98 -8.42 -14.17 -20.91
C ARG A 98 -9.61 -13.18 -20.93
N PRO A 99 -9.57 -12.10 -20.12
CA PRO A 99 -10.71 -11.22 -19.93
C PRO A 99 -11.02 -10.44 -21.20
N SER A 100 -12.22 -10.60 -21.77
CA SER A 100 -12.64 -9.80 -22.91
C SER A 100 -12.81 -8.32 -22.53
N ARG A 101 -12.73 -7.41 -23.53
CA ARG A 101 -13.00 -5.98 -23.32
C ARG A 101 -14.36 -5.74 -22.68
N LYS A 102 -15.38 -6.51 -23.07
CA LYS A 102 -16.74 -6.45 -22.52
C LYS A 102 -16.72 -6.82 -21.04
N ALA A 103 -16.11 -7.95 -20.67
CA ALA A 103 -16.02 -8.41 -19.30
C ALA A 103 -15.29 -7.39 -18.40
N MET A 104 -14.18 -6.82 -18.88
CA MET A 104 -13.46 -5.76 -18.16
C MET A 104 -14.32 -4.51 -17.96
N SER A 105 -15.07 -4.07 -18.99
CA SER A 105 -15.94 -2.91 -18.88
C SER A 105 -17.09 -3.16 -17.88
N GLU A 106 -17.70 -4.35 -17.91
CA GLU A 106 -18.76 -4.72 -16.95
C GLU A 106 -18.23 -4.84 -15.53
N PHE A 107 -17.02 -5.43 -15.36
CA PHE A 107 -16.38 -5.53 -14.05
C PHE A 107 -16.04 -4.15 -13.48
N ALA A 108 -15.53 -3.22 -14.29
CA ALA A 108 -15.18 -1.86 -13.88
C ALA A 108 -16.39 -1.01 -13.43
N LEU A 109 -17.62 -1.39 -13.80
CA LEU A 109 -18.84 -0.73 -13.33
C LEU A 109 -19.22 -1.13 -11.89
N ARG A 110 -18.58 -2.15 -11.32
CA ARG A 110 -18.84 -2.57 -9.93
C ARG A 110 -18.33 -1.50 -8.96
N PRO A 111 -19.05 -1.25 -7.85
CA PRO A 111 -18.60 -0.29 -6.86
C PRO A 111 -17.22 -0.67 -6.29
N ALA A 112 -16.26 0.22 -6.39
CA ALA A 112 -14.96 0.04 -5.75
C ALA A 112 -15.10 0.15 -4.23
N LYS A 113 -14.50 -0.77 -3.49
CA LYS A 113 -14.44 -0.73 -2.03
C LYS A 113 -13.22 0.07 -1.61
N LEU A 114 -13.40 1.37 -1.43
CA LEU A 114 -12.32 2.24 -0.99
C LEU A 114 -11.96 2.01 0.47
N THR A 115 -10.68 1.98 0.76
CA THR A 115 -10.16 1.92 2.14
C THR A 115 -10.60 3.15 2.94
N PRO A 116 -11.13 2.96 4.18
CA PRO A 116 -11.60 4.07 5.01
C PRO A 116 -10.55 5.16 5.18
N GLY A 117 -10.97 6.42 4.99
CA GLY A 117 -10.14 7.61 5.15
C GLY A 117 -9.30 8.00 3.93
N ILE A 118 -9.26 7.19 2.85
CA ILE A 118 -8.48 7.54 1.65
C ILE A 118 -9.01 8.79 0.96
N SER A 119 -10.34 8.93 0.85
CA SER A 119 -10.96 10.10 0.20
C SER A 119 -10.60 11.40 0.92
N ASP A 120 -10.67 11.41 2.26
CA ASP A 120 -10.32 12.57 3.08
C ASP A 120 -8.83 12.92 2.96
N LEU A 121 -7.97 11.88 2.94
CA LEU A 121 -6.53 12.06 2.79
C LEU A 121 -6.19 12.65 1.42
N VAL A 122 -6.74 12.12 0.33
CA VAL A 122 -6.51 12.62 -1.03
C VAL A 122 -7.02 14.05 -1.16
N ALA A 123 -8.21 14.37 -0.62
CA ALA A 123 -8.73 15.74 -0.61
C ALA A 123 -7.81 16.71 0.16
N ALA A 124 -7.26 16.28 1.30
CA ALA A 124 -6.30 17.09 2.07
C ALA A 124 -4.99 17.32 1.30
N LEU A 125 -4.47 16.31 0.61
CA LEU A 125 -3.28 16.43 -0.25
C LEU A 125 -3.53 17.40 -1.42
N HIS A 126 -4.66 17.27 -2.12
CA HIS A 126 -5.05 18.19 -3.20
C HIS A 126 -5.15 19.63 -2.71
N LYS A 127 -5.79 19.86 -1.54
CA LYS A 127 -5.90 21.20 -0.94
C LYS A 127 -4.55 21.85 -0.64
N ARG A 128 -3.52 21.04 -0.39
CA ARG A 128 -2.13 21.50 -0.16
C ARG A 128 -1.33 21.71 -1.45
N GLY A 129 -1.90 21.36 -2.61
CA GLY A 129 -1.20 21.39 -3.88
C GLY A 129 -0.26 20.20 -4.09
N THR A 130 -0.32 19.18 -3.22
CA THR A 130 0.45 17.94 -3.39
C THR A 130 -0.13 17.13 -4.55
N HIS A 131 0.72 16.69 -5.46
CA HIS A 131 0.30 15.87 -6.59
C HIS A 131 0.07 14.41 -6.15
N VAL A 132 -1.09 13.85 -6.49
CA VAL A 132 -1.44 12.47 -6.15
C VAL A 132 -1.43 11.61 -7.41
N TYR A 133 -0.77 10.45 -7.34
CA TYR A 133 -0.66 9.45 -8.39
C TYR A 133 -1.15 8.09 -7.91
N LEU A 134 -1.78 7.33 -8.79
CA LEU A 134 -2.06 5.91 -8.60
C LEU A 134 -1.05 5.11 -9.41
N VAL A 135 -0.30 4.22 -8.74
CA VAL A 135 0.79 3.44 -9.35
C VAL A 135 0.60 1.97 -8.98
N SER A 136 0.03 1.19 -9.88
CA SER A 136 -0.44 -0.16 -9.61
C SER A 136 0.01 -1.16 -10.67
N GLY A 137 0.27 -2.39 -10.24
CA GLY A 137 0.39 -3.56 -11.12
C GLY A 137 -0.96 -4.08 -11.65
N GLY A 138 -2.09 -3.48 -11.25
CA GLY A 138 -3.43 -3.77 -11.72
C GLY A 138 -3.74 -3.16 -13.09
N PHE A 139 -5.03 -3.14 -13.47
CA PHE A 139 -5.46 -2.73 -14.80
C PHE A 139 -6.07 -1.34 -14.80
N ARG A 140 -5.63 -0.48 -15.71
CA ARG A 140 -6.07 0.92 -15.85
C ARG A 140 -7.59 1.05 -15.92
N SER A 141 -8.27 0.20 -16.70
CA SER A 141 -9.72 0.24 -16.87
C SER A 141 -10.51 0.02 -15.56
N ILE A 142 -9.94 -0.71 -14.59
CA ILE A 142 -10.53 -0.92 -13.25
C ILE A 142 -10.17 0.24 -12.33
N ILE A 143 -8.99 0.84 -12.50
CA ILE A 143 -8.47 1.91 -11.63
C ILE A 143 -9.06 3.28 -11.99
N GLU A 144 -9.42 3.52 -13.26
CA GLU A 144 -10.01 4.80 -13.69
C GLU A 144 -11.26 5.21 -12.89
N PRO A 145 -12.24 4.32 -12.62
CA PRO A 145 -13.37 4.68 -11.74
C PRO A 145 -12.96 5.07 -10.33
N VAL A 146 -11.92 4.44 -9.77
CA VAL A 146 -11.35 4.77 -8.46
C VAL A 146 -10.75 6.18 -8.49
N ALA A 147 -9.97 6.49 -9.52
CA ALA A 147 -9.39 7.81 -9.72
C ALA A 147 -10.46 8.91 -9.87
N ASP A 148 -11.55 8.61 -10.61
CA ASP A 148 -12.67 9.55 -10.78
C ASP A 148 -13.33 9.87 -9.43
N ILE A 149 -13.57 8.86 -8.56
CA ILE A 149 -14.12 9.06 -7.20
C ILE A 149 -13.19 9.94 -6.35
N LEU A 150 -11.87 9.73 -6.46
CA LEU A 150 -10.86 10.46 -5.70
C LEU A 150 -10.46 11.79 -6.35
N SER A 151 -11.08 12.17 -7.48
CA SER A 151 -10.73 13.38 -8.25
C SER A 151 -9.25 13.42 -8.65
N ILE A 152 -8.66 12.25 -8.96
CA ILE A 152 -7.30 12.12 -9.46
C ILE A 152 -7.34 12.12 -11.00
N PRO A 153 -6.64 13.03 -11.68
CA PRO A 153 -6.63 13.09 -13.15
C PRO A 153 -6.10 11.77 -13.76
N ARG A 154 -6.74 11.30 -14.84
CA ARG A 154 -6.40 10.03 -15.48
C ARG A 154 -4.95 9.94 -15.99
N ASN A 155 -4.34 11.08 -16.35
CA ASN A 155 -2.92 11.16 -16.70
C ASN A 155 -1.97 10.99 -15.48
N ARG A 156 -2.50 10.81 -14.29
CA ARG A 156 -1.75 10.47 -13.06
C ARG A 156 -1.99 9.02 -12.63
N ILE A 157 -2.48 8.18 -13.53
CA ILE A 157 -2.61 6.74 -13.34
C ILE A 157 -1.49 6.05 -14.12
N TYR A 158 -0.71 5.22 -13.43
CA TYR A 158 0.28 4.31 -14.01
C TYR A 158 -0.17 2.89 -13.66
N ALA A 159 -0.63 2.17 -14.69
CA ALA A 159 -1.22 0.85 -14.53
C ALA A 159 -1.16 0.09 -15.86
N ASN A 160 -1.35 -1.21 -15.81
CA ASN A 160 -1.25 -2.05 -17.01
C ASN A 160 -2.46 -1.87 -17.94
N GLU A 161 -2.18 -1.95 -19.23
CA GLU A 161 -3.18 -1.92 -20.32
C GLU A 161 -3.32 -3.31 -20.93
N LEU A 162 -4.57 -3.77 -21.09
CA LEU A 162 -4.85 -5.01 -21.81
C LEU A 162 -5.03 -4.74 -23.31
N ILE A 163 -4.51 -5.65 -24.13
CA ILE A 163 -4.60 -5.59 -25.59
C ILE A 163 -5.69 -6.54 -26.04
N TYR A 164 -6.51 -6.09 -27.00
CA TYR A 164 -7.65 -6.83 -27.53
C TYR A 164 -7.62 -6.84 -29.05
N ASP A 165 -8.19 -7.89 -29.62
CA ASP A 165 -8.46 -7.94 -31.06
C ASP A 165 -9.64 -7.04 -31.47
N THR A 166 -10.00 -7.08 -32.75
CA THR A 166 -11.10 -6.29 -33.31
C THR A 166 -12.49 -6.71 -32.81
N HIS A 167 -12.61 -7.92 -32.23
CA HIS A 167 -13.82 -8.46 -31.63
C HIS A 167 -13.89 -8.19 -30.12
N GLY A 168 -12.80 -7.65 -29.54
CA GLY A 168 -12.69 -7.39 -28.11
C GLY A 168 -12.21 -8.58 -27.29
N GLU A 169 -11.66 -9.61 -27.94
CA GLU A 169 -11.08 -10.75 -27.28
C GLU A 169 -9.65 -10.46 -26.82
N TYR A 170 -9.25 -11.05 -25.68
CA TYR A 170 -7.94 -10.85 -25.10
C TYR A 170 -6.80 -11.34 -25.99
N LEU A 171 -5.81 -10.50 -26.25
CA LEU A 171 -4.59 -10.82 -27.00
C LEU A 171 -3.34 -10.78 -26.12
N GLY A 172 -3.35 -10.00 -25.03
CA GLY A 172 -2.18 -9.79 -24.20
C GLY A 172 -2.30 -8.50 -23.39
N PHE A 173 -1.18 -8.01 -22.91
CA PHE A 173 -1.08 -6.70 -22.25
C PHE A 173 0.13 -5.92 -22.78
N ASP A 174 0.11 -4.59 -22.62
CA ASP A 174 1.21 -3.75 -23.08
C ASP A 174 2.42 -3.92 -22.18
N GLU A 175 3.44 -4.60 -22.68
CA GLU A 175 4.70 -4.83 -21.98
C GLU A 175 5.57 -3.55 -21.85
N ASN A 176 5.23 -2.47 -22.57
CA ASN A 176 5.92 -1.19 -22.47
C ASN A 176 5.41 -0.34 -21.29
N GLU A 177 4.26 -0.69 -20.71
CA GLU A 177 3.82 -0.03 -19.48
C GLU A 177 4.83 -0.28 -18.36
N PRO A 178 5.33 0.77 -17.68
CA PRO A 178 6.34 0.61 -16.64
C PRO A 178 5.93 -0.39 -15.54
N THR A 179 4.63 -0.43 -15.23
CA THR A 179 4.05 -1.28 -14.18
C THR A 179 3.85 -2.74 -14.58
N SER A 180 4.17 -3.10 -15.84
CA SER A 180 4.07 -4.49 -16.34
C SER A 180 5.16 -5.42 -15.82
N ASP A 181 6.21 -4.86 -15.16
CA ASP A 181 7.31 -5.62 -14.57
C ASP A 181 7.74 -5.02 -13.23
N SER A 182 8.66 -5.67 -12.52
CA SER A 182 9.25 -5.19 -11.25
C SER A 182 10.68 -5.73 -11.09
N GLY A 183 11.35 -5.36 -9.99
CA GLY A 183 12.66 -5.91 -9.64
C GLY A 183 13.86 -5.08 -10.15
N SER A 184 13.64 -3.89 -10.72
CA SER A 184 14.72 -2.94 -11.02
C SER A 184 14.29 -1.50 -10.75
N LYS A 185 15.26 -0.56 -10.74
CA LYS A 185 14.97 0.87 -10.54
C LYS A 185 14.40 1.56 -11.78
N GLU A 186 14.46 0.92 -12.94
CA GLU A 186 14.01 1.43 -14.22
C GLU A 186 12.60 0.98 -14.60
N VAL A 187 12.09 -0.04 -13.94
CA VAL A 187 10.75 -0.60 -14.20
C VAL A 187 9.91 -0.65 -12.94
N GLY A 188 8.64 -0.99 -13.11
CA GLY A 188 7.70 -1.09 -12.01
C GLY A 188 7.43 0.24 -11.32
N LYS A 189 7.03 0.17 -10.08
CA LYS A 189 6.73 1.36 -9.27
C LYS A 189 7.97 2.22 -9.03
N ALA A 190 9.15 1.60 -8.93
CA ALA A 190 10.42 2.31 -8.85
C ALA A 190 10.69 3.14 -10.11
N GLY A 191 10.53 2.55 -11.30
CA GLY A 191 10.69 3.25 -12.57
C GLY A 191 9.74 4.45 -12.70
N VAL A 192 8.46 4.27 -12.31
CA VAL A 192 7.48 5.37 -12.29
C VAL A 192 7.92 6.49 -11.36
N CYS A 193 8.30 6.19 -10.11
CA CYS A 193 8.79 7.19 -9.16
C CYS A 193 10.00 7.96 -9.69
N GLY A 194 10.97 7.24 -10.29
CA GLY A 194 12.15 7.85 -10.90
C GLY A 194 11.80 8.78 -12.07
N MET A 195 10.92 8.34 -12.96
CA MET A 195 10.42 9.13 -14.08
C MET A 195 9.70 10.40 -13.62
N LEU A 196 8.80 10.28 -12.63
CA LEU A 196 8.07 11.41 -12.06
C LEU A 196 9.01 12.46 -11.45
N LYS A 197 9.99 12.03 -10.66
CA LYS A 197 10.98 12.93 -10.08
C LYS A 197 11.77 13.67 -11.18
N LYS A 198 12.20 12.96 -12.21
CA LYS A 198 12.96 13.54 -13.33
C LYS A 198 12.11 14.53 -14.14
N SER A 199 10.86 14.17 -14.45
CA SER A 199 10.00 14.97 -15.34
C SER A 199 9.43 16.21 -14.66
N HIS A 200 9.17 16.14 -13.35
CA HIS A 200 8.51 17.23 -12.61
C HIS A 200 9.46 17.94 -11.62
N GLY A 201 10.66 17.42 -11.41
CA GLY A 201 11.61 18.01 -10.46
C GLY A 201 11.23 17.85 -9.00
N TYR A 202 10.39 16.85 -8.65
CA TYR A 202 9.98 16.59 -7.27
C TYR A 202 11.18 16.30 -6.36
N LYS A 203 11.24 16.97 -5.23
CA LYS A 203 12.26 16.79 -4.19
C LYS A 203 11.83 15.82 -3.11
N ASN A 204 10.53 15.81 -2.82
CA ASN A 204 9.91 15.01 -1.77
C ASN A 204 8.78 14.17 -2.37
N LEU A 205 9.11 13.03 -2.96
CA LEU A 205 8.15 12.07 -3.49
C LEU A 205 8.01 10.92 -2.51
N VAL A 206 6.77 10.62 -2.12
CA VAL A 206 6.42 9.56 -1.17
C VAL A 206 5.78 8.40 -1.93
N MET A 207 6.18 7.17 -1.65
CA MET A 207 5.45 5.96 -2.04
C MET A 207 4.68 5.41 -0.85
N ILE A 208 3.42 5.03 -1.05
CA ILE A 208 2.56 4.39 -0.04
C ILE A 208 1.99 3.10 -0.64
N GLY A 209 2.16 1.99 0.08
CA GLY A 209 1.64 0.69 -0.36
C GLY A 209 1.86 -0.41 0.66
N ASP A 210 1.33 -1.60 0.38
CA ASP A 210 1.36 -2.77 1.25
C ASP A 210 2.26 -3.90 0.75
N GLY A 211 2.83 -3.76 -0.47
CA GLY A 211 3.56 -4.79 -1.18
C GLY A 211 5.08 -4.58 -1.25
N ALA A 212 5.79 -5.66 -1.64
CA ALA A 212 7.23 -5.62 -1.85
C ALA A 212 7.63 -4.67 -2.99
N THR A 213 6.81 -4.57 -4.05
CA THR A 213 7.03 -3.67 -5.19
C THR A 213 6.92 -2.19 -4.81
N ASP A 214 6.18 -1.88 -3.73
CA ASP A 214 6.08 -0.54 -3.17
C ASP A 214 7.33 -0.19 -2.37
N LEU A 215 7.83 -1.15 -1.58
CA LEU A 215 9.08 -1.03 -0.86
C LEU A 215 10.26 -0.81 -1.82
N GLU A 216 10.30 -1.52 -2.96
CA GLU A 216 11.32 -1.36 -4.00
C GLU A 216 11.32 0.05 -4.62
N ALA A 217 10.21 0.78 -4.54
CA ALA A 217 10.11 2.13 -5.11
C ALA A 217 10.90 3.19 -4.33
N ALA A 218 11.41 2.90 -3.16
CA ALA A 218 12.23 3.82 -2.37
C ALA A 218 13.63 3.23 -2.08
N PRO A 219 14.69 3.73 -2.75
CA PRO A 219 14.68 4.75 -3.79
C PRO A 219 14.19 4.23 -5.16
N PRO A 220 13.69 5.08 -6.09
CA PRO A 220 13.84 6.56 -6.24
C PRO A 220 12.90 7.44 -5.42
N ALA A 221 11.77 6.93 -4.88
CA ALA A 221 11.00 7.72 -3.92
C ALA A 221 11.88 8.12 -2.71
N ASP A 222 11.61 9.27 -2.11
CA ASP A 222 12.41 9.80 -1.01
C ASP A 222 12.09 9.11 0.32
N THR A 223 10.91 8.51 0.41
CA THR A 223 10.48 7.66 1.53
C THR A 223 9.40 6.69 1.11
N PHE A 224 9.35 5.55 1.78
CA PHE A 224 8.29 4.57 1.68
C PHE A 224 7.49 4.51 2.98
N ILE A 225 6.19 4.71 2.87
CA ILE A 225 5.24 4.52 3.97
C ILE A 225 4.51 3.19 3.73
N GLY A 226 4.78 2.19 4.57
CA GLY A 226 4.10 0.91 4.53
C GLY A 226 2.67 1.03 5.06
N PHE A 227 1.70 0.52 4.31
CA PHE A 227 0.30 0.51 4.70
C PHE A 227 -0.14 -0.89 5.13
N GLY A 228 -0.66 -1.03 6.35
CA GLY A 228 -1.13 -2.29 6.92
C GLY A 228 -2.63 -2.29 7.27
N GLY A 229 -3.41 -1.39 6.68
CA GLY A 229 -4.84 -1.27 6.99
C GLY A 229 -5.69 -2.42 6.45
N ASN A 230 -5.34 -2.97 5.29
CA ASN A 230 -6.07 -4.05 4.63
C ASN A 230 -5.29 -5.37 4.68
N ALA A 231 -3.98 -5.32 4.43
CA ALA A 231 -3.09 -6.48 4.49
C ALA A 231 -1.80 -6.14 5.24
N VAL A 232 -1.37 -6.97 6.17
CA VAL A 232 -0.09 -6.80 6.88
C VAL A 232 0.91 -7.82 6.37
N ARG A 233 1.93 -7.33 5.66
CA ARG A 233 3.03 -8.14 5.16
C ARG A 233 4.28 -7.87 5.99
N ALA A 234 4.89 -8.91 6.55
CA ALA A 234 6.03 -8.79 7.47
C ALA A 234 7.19 -7.99 6.84
N SER A 235 7.57 -8.32 5.59
CA SER A 235 8.64 -7.63 4.87
C SER A 235 8.40 -6.13 4.69
N VAL A 236 7.14 -5.73 4.44
CA VAL A 236 6.74 -4.32 4.31
C VAL A 236 6.80 -3.63 5.66
N LYS A 237 6.29 -4.27 6.72
CA LYS A 237 6.30 -3.71 8.06
C LYS A 237 7.73 -3.50 8.60
N GLU A 238 8.64 -4.41 8.28
CA GLU A 238 10.04 -4.34 8.70
C GLU A 238 10.87 -3.39 7.85
N GLY A 239 10.56 -3.28 6.54
CA GLY A 239 11.33 -2.49 5.59
C GLY A 239 10.84 -1.05 5.40
N ALA A 240 9.63 -0.71 5.85
CA ALA A 240 9.09 0.64 5.67
C ALA A 240 9.80 1.67 6.56
N ASP A 241 10.03 2.87 6.02
CA ASP A 241 10.54 4.01 6.78
C ASP A 241 9.56 4.44 7.87
N TRP A 242 8.27 4.36 7.58
CA TRP A 242 7.16 4.57 8.49
C TRP A 242 6.03 3.59 8.14
N PHE A 243 5.52 2.85 9.13
CA PHE A 243 4.43 1.90 8.95
C PHE A 243 3.14 2.40 9.63
N VAL A 244 2.03 2.38 8.90
CA VAL A 244 0.72 2.83 9.40
C VAL A 244 -0.38 1.82 9.09
N ASN A 245 -1.40 1.75 9.96
CA ASN A 245 -2.55 0.87 9.79
C ASN A 245 -3.83 1.62 9.37
N SER A 246 -3.76 2.94 9.20
CA SER A 246 -4.91 3.73 8.76
C SER A 246 -4.49 5.02 8.08
N PHE A 247 -5.27 5.47 7.12
CA PHE A 247 -5.09 6.77 6.48
C PHE A 247 -5.38 7.95 7.41
N GLU A 248 -6.17 7.74 8.46
CA GLU A 248 -6.39 8.75 9.50
C GLU A 248 -5.08 9.16 10.20
N THR A 249 -4.16 8.20 10.41
CA THR A 249 -2.84 8.50 10.97
C THR A 249 -2.05 9.46 10.08
N LEU A 250 -2.07 9.23 8.76
CA LEU A 250 -1.43 10.10 7.78
C LEU A 250 -2.11 11.47 7.72
N LEU A 251 -3.44 11.49 7.70
CA LEU A 251 -4.22 12.73 7.67
C LEU A 251 -3.93 13.61 8.90
N LYS A 252 -3.95 13.03 10.10
CA LYS A 252 -3.61 13.75 11.35
C LYS A 252 -2.19 14.32 11.34
N SER A 253 -1.26 13.63 10.72
CA SER A 253 0.14 14.07 10.67
C SER A 253 0.41 15.19 9.64
N LEU A 254 -0.56 15.54 8.78
CA LEU A 254 -0.51 16.71 7.89
C LEU A 254 -0.87 18.03 8.59
N GLN A 255 -1.50 17.93 9.74
CA GLN A 255 -1.86 19.08 10.59
C GLN A 255 -0.62 19.53 11.40
#